data_b125ee44921392c73c32326ac477fe3f
#
_entry.id   b125ee44921392c73c32326ac477fe3f
#
_cell.length_a   1.000
_cell.length_b   1.000
_cell.length_c   1.000
_cell.angle_alpha   90.00
_cell.angle_beta   90.00
_cell.angle_gamma   90.00
#
_symmetry.space_group_name_H-M   'P 1'
#
loop_
_entity.id
_entity.type
_entity.pdbx_description
1 polymer ?
#
loop_
_entity_poly.entity_id
_entity_poly.type
_entity_poly.pdbx_seq_one_letter_code
_entity_poly.pdbx_strand_id
1 'polypeptide(L)'
;MDNMKRLNDMFKEYHELQVNYERLEWVLFTAGYDFGVEKEYEKIVGVLKSKENYELVLQCLGSELSPEDRRRVEIVHNIFKPYHLSDKLNELDMDIQKRINELSKLLNTFRYSFEGKEVSGVELDQILSTDIDRERRKKAYFARNQINKPMVDAGFVELIKLRKEYAKQYGADNFISYKLEQAELDKDIFDSWLSQLHELLPKMKEERTKYAREFLNDDSIMPWDEAYIDSRIAPSLNTTVDMSSFYSNIKEFFDLFGIDISKFNITYDIFPRANKSEWGYNFPIETAKDSRILTNVKNKFYEYAVLLHETGHGVHSFLLDPEEVILNEGVSGIISEGIANLFQGFLYEPIFFNKFFTDGEKVGQEFKKLRDYRKINALRAINRIFLDHNLYKNEVESLEDIYNIFWKTYKDVLKEEPFGTEPPWAYIIHFTTHPIYLHNYFMGTLTCEMLGKVFKEKTGAEMTEKPAEFGQFLINEVIKSSGMYKYNDLFKKISGSDFSLKYMLD
;
A
#
# COMPACT_ATOMS: atom_id res chain seq x y z
N MET A 1 -26.95 14.53 29.77
CA MET A 1 -25.53 14.67 29.42
C MET A 1 -25.45 14.50 27.91
N ASP A 2 -24.75 15.35 27.21
CA ASP A 2 -24.66 15.31 25.76
C ASP A 2 -23.96 14.00 25.32
N ASN A 3 -24.64 13.18 24.50
CA ASN A 3 -24.10 11.89 24.04
C ASN A 3 -22.84 12.07 23.23
N MET A 4 -22.69 13.14 22.44
CA MET A 4 -21.47 13.45 21.72
C MET A 4 -20.28 13.71 22.64
N LYS A 5 -20.51 14.41 23.78
CA LYS A 5 -19.43 14.58 24.76
C LYS A 5 -18.97 13.24 25.34
N ARG A 6 -19.92 12.36 25.71
CA ARG A 6 -19.59 11.01 26.22
C ARG A 6 -18.82 10.18 25.18
N LEU A 7 -19.23 10.26 23.91
CA LEU A 7 -18.55 9.58 22.81
C LEU A 7 -17.10 10.06 22.68
N ASN A 8 -16.88 11.37 22.70
CA ASN A 8 -15.55 11.97 22.64
C ASN A 8 -14.67 11.56 23.84
N ASP A 9 -15.23 11.55 25.04
CA ASP A 9 -14.51 11.14 26.26
C ASP A 9 -14.12 9.65 26.19
N MET A 10 -15.03 8.77 25.78
CA MET A 10 -14.78 7.34 25.56
C MET A 10 -13.71 7.11 24.49
N PHE A 11 -13.77 7.86 23.38
CA PHE A 11 -12.80 7.70 22.29
C PHE A 11 -11.40 8.19 22.68
N LYS A 12 -11.28 9.20 23.53
CA LYS A 12 -9.99 9.63 24.09
C LYS A 12 -9.36 8.52 24.93
N GLU A 13 -10.13 7.84 25.78
CA GLU A 13 -9.63 6.69 26.55
C GLU A 13 -9.12 5.56 25.61
N TYR A 14 -9.89 5.23 24.58
CA TYR A 14 -9.50 4.29 23.54
C TYR A 14 -8.18 4.70 22.86
N HIS A 15 -8.06 5.96 22.47
CA HIS A 15 -6.89 6.51 21.82
C HIS A 15 -5.63 6.45 22.72
N GLU A 16 -5.76 6.77 24.01
CA GLU A 16 -4.65 6.64 24.97
C GLU A 16 -4.11 5.20 25.06
N LEU A 17 -5.00 4.21 25.02
CA LEU A 17 -4.61 2.80 24.98
C LEU A 17 -3.90 2.44 23.67
N GLN A 18 -4.36 2.96 22.53
CA GLN A 18 -3.67 2.77 21.25
C GLN A 18 -2.26 3.36 21.28
N VAL A 19 -2.09 4.59 21.78
CA VAL A 19 -0.77 5.22 21.93
C VAL A 19 0.19 4.37 22.77
N ASN A 20 -0.30 3.77 23.86
CA ASN A 20 0.51 2.87 24.69
C ASN A 20 0.89 1.59 23.95
N TYR A 21 -0.07 0.99 23.25
CA TYR A 21 0.14 -0.20 22.42
C TYR A 21 1.21 0.05 21.35
N GLU A 22 1.09 1.12 20.57
CA GLU A 22 2.06 1.51 19.53
C GLU A 22 3.47 1.73 20.09
N ARG A 23 3.59 2.32 21.29
CA ARG A 23 4.89 2.47 21.97
C ARG A 23 5.54 1.14 22.32
N LEU A 24 4.74 0.15 22.73
CA LEU A 24 5.24 -1.20 23.05
C LEU A 24 5.62 -1.95 21.77
N GLU A 25 4.82 -1.85 20.71
CA GLU A 25 5.16 -2.41 19.39
C GLU A 25 6.46 -1.83 18.85
N TRP A 26 6.66 -0.52 18.94
CA TRP A 26 7.92 0.09 18.55
C TRP A 26 9.12 -0.56 19.21
N VAL A 27 9.06 -0.84 20.51
CA VAL A 27 10.15 -1.51 21.23
C VAL A 27 10.32 -2.95 20.76
N LEU A 28 9.22 -3.67 20.54
CA LEU A 28 9.25 -5.03 20.01
C LEU A 28 9.93 -5.09 18.65
N PHE A 29 9.56 -4.20 17.73
CA PHE A 29 10.09 -4.17 16.35
C PHE A 29 11.53 -3.65 16.26
N THR A 30 11.92 -2.74 17.14
CA THR A 30 13.26 -2.13 17.10
C THR A 30 14.30 -2.86 17.92
N ALA A 31 13.91 -3.57 18.99
CA ALA A 31 14.83 -4.19 19.93
C ALA A 31 14.54 -5.67 20.23
N GLY A 32 13.39 -6.19 19.78
CA GLY A 32 12.97 -7.58 20.04
C GLY A 32 12.52 -7.84 21.49
N TYR A 33 12.21 -6.79 22.27
CA TYR A 33 11.72 -6.94 23.64
C TYR A 33 10.21 -6.77 23.70
N ASP A 34 9.50 -7.78 24.20
CA ASP A 34 8.08 -7.71 24.51
C ASP A 34 7.85 -7.27 25.95
N PHE A 35 7.31 -6.08 26.14
CA PHE A 35 6.90 -5.53 27.44
C PHE A 35 5.41 -5.67 27.70
N GLY A 36 4.73 -6.62 27.06
CA GLY A 36 3.32 -6.92 27.27
C GLY A 36 2.41 -6.31 26.22
N VAL A 37 2.83 -6.30 24.95
CA VAL A 37 2.06 -5.85 23.78
C VAL A 37 0.67 -6.50 23.75
N GLU A 38 0.60 -7.83 23.96
CA GLU A 38 -0.68 -8.57 23.98
C GLU A 38 -1.62 -8.06 25.10
N LYS A 39 -1.09 -7.81 26.29
CA LYS A 39 -1.91 -7.31 27.42
C LYS A 39 -2.45 -5.90 27.19
N GLU A 40 -1.69 -5.05 26.49
CA GLU A 40 -2.17 -3.71 26.14
C GLU A 40 -3.24 -3.79 25.06
N TYR A 41 -3.07 -4.67 24.08
CA TYR A 41 -4.08 -4.95 23.06
C TYR A 41 -5.38 -5.50 23.68
N GLU A 42 -5.31 -6.37 24.68
CA GLU A 42 -6.49 -6.87 25.41
C GLU A 42 -7.33 -5.73 26.03
N LYS A 43 -6.70 -4.65 26.51
CA LYS A 43 -7.43 -3.48 27.04
C LYS A 43 -8.17 -2.74 25.93
N ILE A 44 -7.52 -2.53 24.77
CA ILE A 44 -8.14 -1.95 23.57
C ILE A 44 -9.38 -2.77 23.18
N VAL A 45 -9.22 -4.09 23.07
CA VAL A 45 -10.33 -5.01 22.74
C VAL A 45 -11.43 -4.94 23.79
N GLY A 46 -11.07 -4.76 25.07
CA GLY A 46 -12.04 -4.56 26.17
C GLY A 46 -12.94 -3.35 25.96
N VAL A 47 -12.37 -2.20 25.55
CA VAL A 47 -13.13 -1.00 25.21
C VAL A 47 -14.04 -1.25 24.01
N LEU A 48 -13.47 -1.87 22.94
CA LEU A 48 -14.18 -2.13 21.69
C LEU A 48 -15.32 -3.15 21.84
N LYS A 49 -15.19 -4.15 22.73
CA LYS A 49 -16.23 -5.16 23.03
C LYS A 49 -17.26 -4.69 24.06
N SER A 50 -17.10 -3.51 24.66
CA SER A 50 -18.07 -2.98 25.63
C SER A 50 -19.43 -2.73 24.99
N LYS A 51 -20.45 -3.44 25.46
CA LYS A 51 -21.84 -3.24 24.99
C LYS A 51 -22.34 -1.83 25.28
N GLU A 52 -21.99 -1.28 26.44
CA GLU A 52 -22.38 0.08 26.84
C GLU A 52 -21.79 1.12 25.87
N ASN A 53 -20.50 0.97 25.50
CA ASN A 53 -19.85 1.86 24.55
C ASN A 53 -20.50 1.77 23.17
N TYR A 54 -20.79 0.55 22.69
CA TYR A 54 -21.43 0.38 21.39
C TYR A 54 -22.87 0.89 21.35
N GLU A 55 -23.64 0.72 22.43
CA GLU A 55 -24.99 1.31 22.58
C GLU A 55 -24.92 2.84 22.51
N LEU A 56 -23.92 3.46 23.14
CA LEU A 56 -23.68 4.91 23.02
C LEU A 56 -23.41 5.33 21.57
N VAL A 57 -22.57 4.58 20.85
CA VAL A 57 -22.30 4.83 19.42
C VAL A 57 -23.59 4.76 18.60
N LEU A 58 -24.42 3.72 18.81
CA LEU A 58 -25.69 3.56 18.10
C LEU A 58 -26.70 4.67 18.43
N GLN A 59 -26.76 5.13 19.69
CA GLN A 59 -27.59 6.26 20.08
C GLN A 59 -27.16 7.55 19.38
N CYS A 60 -25.83 7.81 19.29
CA CYS A 60 -25.32 8.96 18.55
C CYS A 60 -25.64 8.83 17.04
N LEU A 61 -25.48 7.64 16.46
CA LEU A 61 -25.78 7.39 15.06
C LEU A 61 -27.25 7.64 14.70
N GLY A 62 -28.19 7.34 15.65
CA GLY A 62 -29.63 7.55 15.50
C GLY A 62 -30.10 8.98 15.75
N SER A 63 -29.22 9.91 16.16
CA SER A 63 -29.58 11.29 16.48
C SER A 63 -29.42 12.25 15.30
N GLU A 64 -30.03 13.45 15.41
CA GLU A 64 -29.74 14.55 14.48
C GLU A 64 -28.36 15.14 14.80
N LEU A 65 -27.47 15.18 13.83
CA LEU A 65 -26.10 15.62 13.97
C LEU A 65 -25.71 16.59 12.85
N SER A 66 -24.74 17.46 13.14
CA SER A 66 -24.04 18.19 12.09
C SER A 66 -23.33 17.22 11.12
N PRO A 67 -23.05 17.60 9.88
CA PRO A 67 -22.29 16.73 8.96
C PRO A 67 -20.97 16.25 9.54
N GLU A 68 -20.25 17.11 10.28
CA GLU A 68 -18.98 16.78 10.92
C GLU A 68 -19.16 15.78 12.07
N ASP A 69 -20.12 15.98 12.96
CA ASP A 69 -20.39 15.04 14.04
C ASP A 69 -20.92 13.71 13.50
N ARG A 70 -21.73 13.74 12.44
CA ARG A 70 -22.16 12.54 11.72
C ARG A 70 -20.95 11.73 11.27
N ARG A 71 -19.97 12.40 10.63
CA ARG A 71 -18.75 11.72 10.17
C ARG A 71 -17.94 11.14 11.32
N ARG A 72 -17.76 11.89 12.44
CA ARG A 72 -17.10 11.35 13.64
C ARG A 72 -17.78 10.08 14.15
N VAL A 73 -19.09 10.10 14.26
CA VAL A 73 -19.86 8.93 14.73
C VAL A 73 -19.73 7.75 13.77
N GLU A 74 -19.74 7.98 12.46
CA GLU A 74 -19.55 6.93 11.45
C GLU A 74 -18.18 6.28 11.57
N ILE A 75 -17.11 7.05 11.78
CA ILE A 75 -15.75 6.53 11.99
C ILE A 75 -15.73 5.65 13.24
N VAL A 76 -16.23 6.14 14.37
CA VAL A 76 -16.27 5.36 15.62
C VAL A 76 -17.12 4.11 15.45
N HIS A 77 -18.27 4.20 14.79
CA HIS A 77 -19.11 3.04 14.49
C HIS A 77 -18.37 1.97 13.68
N ASN A 78 -17.63 2.37 12.64
CA ASN A 78 -16.86 1.45 11.82
C ASN A 78 -15.75 0.74 12.60
N ILE A 79 -15.13 1.43 13.57
CA ILE A 79 -14.11 0.85 14.46
C ILE A 79 -14.74 -0.18 15.42
N PHE A 80 -15.91 0.12 15.99
CA PHE A 80 -16.56 -0.74 17.00
C PHE A 80 -17.33 -1.92 16.39
N LYS A 81 -18.00 -1.71 15.24
CA LYS A 81 -18.90 -2.68 14.60
C LYS A 81 -18.32 -4.09 14.48
N PRO A 82 -17.04 -4.32 14.09
CA PRO A 82 -16.46 -5.65 13.98
C PRO A 82 -16.46 -6.45 15.28
N TYR A 83 -16.47 -5.79 16.43
CA TYR A 83 -16.44 -6.43 17.75
C TYR A 83 -17.84 -6.74 18.33
N HIS A 84 -18.89 -6.34 17.61
CA HIS A 84 -20.31 -6.58 17.99
C HIS A 84 -21.05 -7.42 16.94
N LEU A 85 -20.31 -8.24 16.22
CA LEU A 85 -20.86 -9.20 15.27
C LEU A 85 -21.46 -10.42 16.01
N SER A 86 -22.21 -11.26 15.28
CA SER A 86 -22.77 -12.48 15.82
C SER A 86 -21.70 -13.49 16.22
N ASP A 87 -22.00 -14.38 17.16
CA ASP A 87 -21.08 -15.44 17.57
C ASP A 87 -20.63 -16.29 16.37
N LYS A 88 -21.54 -16.54 15.41
CA LYS A 88 -21.22 -17.27 14.18
C LYS A 88 -20.18 -16.56 13.31
N LEU A 89 -20.21 -15.22 13.21
CA LEU A 89 -19.20 -14.44 12.48
C LEU A 89 -17.86 -14.46 13.21
N ASN A 90 -17.86 -14.42 14.54
CA ASN A 90 -16.66 -14.55 15.33
C ASN A 90 -16.00 -15.94 15.16
N GLU A 91 -16.79 -17.03 15.11
CA GLU A 91 -16.29 -18.37 14.82
C GLU A 91 -15.67 -18.45 13.43
N LEU A 92 -16.35 -17.92 12.41
CA LEU A 92 -15.82 -17.87 11.04
C LEU A 92 -14.52 -17.05 10.95
N ASP A 93 -14.44 -15.93 11.65
CA ASP A 93 -13.22 -15.11 11.69
C ASP A 93 -12.06 -15.90 12.31
N MET A 94 -12.29 -16.60 13.42
CA MET A 94 -11.27 -17.47 14.04
C MET A 94 -10.78 -18.55 13.08
N ASP A 95 -11.68 -19.20 12.33
CA ASP A 95 -11.31 -20.21 11.34
C ASP A 95 -10.50 -19.60 10.18
N ILE A 96 -10.90 -18.41 9.71
CA ILE A 96 -10.16 -17.64 8.69
C ILE A 96 -8.74 -17.31 9.21
N GLN A 97 -8.61 -16.75 10.41
CA GLN A 97 -7.30 -16.39 10.97
C GLN A 97 -6.39 -17.60 11.18
N LYS A 98 -6.95 -18.70 11.67
CA LYS A 98 -6.21 -19.97 11.78
C LYS A 98 -5.66 -20.42 10.43
N ARG A 99 -6.49 -20.41 9.39
CA ARG A 99 -6.09 -20.79 8.03
C ARG A 99 -5.05 -19.84 7.44
N ILE A 100 -5.21 -18.53 7.65
CA ILE A 100 -4.22 -17.52 7.25
C ILE A 100 -2.86 -17.83 7.88
N ASN A 101 -2.81 -18.12 9.19
CA ASN A 101 -1.58 -18.40 9.92
C ASN A 101 -0.88 -19.67 9.39
N GLU A 102 -1.64 -20.73 9.10
CA GLU A 102 -1.11 -21.98 8.54
C GLU A 102 -0.48 -21.74 7.15
N LEU A 103 -1.20 -21.04 6.27
CA LEU A 103 -0.73 -20.72 4.91
C LEU A 103 0.44 -19.72 4.92
N SER A 104 0.42 -18.72 5.80
CA SER A 104 1.51 -17.75 5.94
C SER A 104 2.80 -18.42 6.42
N LYS A 105 2.69 -19.38 7.35
CA LYS A 105 3.84 -20.18 7.79
C LYS A 105 4.43 -20.96 6.60
N LEU A 106 3.58 -21.58 5.77
CA LEU A 106 4.04 -22.27 4.57
C LEU A 106 4.75 -21.32 3.60
N LEU A 107 4.15 -20.16 3.29
CA LEU A 107 4.75 -19.14 2.43
C LEU A 107 6.13 -18.69 2.89
N ASN A 108 6.29 -18.42 4.17
CA ASN A 108 7.53 -17.90 4.75
C ASN A 108 8.65 -18.96 4.82
N THR A 109 8.28 -20.24 4.94
CA THR A 109 9.27 -21.33 5.10
C THR A 109 9.54 -22.10 3.82
N PHE A 110 8.73 -21.90 2.76
CA PHE A 110 8.87 -22.63 1.51
C PHE A 110 10.23 -22.37 0.84
N ARG A 111 10.83 -23.45 0.33
CA ARG A 111 12.06 -23.39 -0.46
C ARG A 111 11.80 -23.98 -1.83
N TYR A 112 12.33 -23.31 -2.83
CA TYR A 112 12.18 -23.70 -4.24
C TYR A 112 13.37 -24.54 -4.69
N SER A 113 13.12 -25.58 -5.46
CA SER A 113 14.19 -26.30 -6.14
C SER A 113 14.57 -25.56 -7.43
N PHE A 114 15.81 -25.10 -7.53
CA PHE A 114 16.30 -24.41 -8.70
C PHE A 114 17.74 -24.84 -9.00
N GLU A 115 17.98 -25.40 -10.21
CA GLU A 115 19.29 -25.88 -10.65
C GLU A 115 19.95 -26.88 -9.70
N GLY A 116 19.13 -27.75 -9.09
CA GLY A 116 19.61 -28.79 -8.15
C GLY A 116 19.91 -28.29 -6.74
N LYS A 117 19.54 -27.06 -6.41
CA LYS A 117 19.70 -26.46 -5.08
C LYS A 117 18.36 -25.99 -4.52
N GLU A 118 18.26 -25.94 -3.22
CA GLU A 118 17.17 -25.23 -2.53
C GLU A 118 17.48 -23.73 -2.47
N VAL A 119 16.54 -22.90 -2.90
CA VAL A 119 16.65 -21.44 -2.89
C VAL A 119 15.40 -20.80 -2.30
N SER A 120 15.56 -19.61 -1.76
CA SER A 120 14.46 -18.75 -1.28
C SER A 120 13.80 -17.99 -2.42
N GLY A 121 12.62 -17.41 -2.16
CA GLY A 121 11.98 -16.48 -3.09
C GLY A 121 12.85 -15.25 -3.40
N VAL A 122 13.59 -14.74 -2.41
CA VAL A 122 14.52 -13.61 -2.56
C VAL A 122 15.66 -13.93 -3.54
N GLU A 123 16.20 -15.15 -3.49
CA GLU A 123 17.23 -15.58 -4.44
C GLU A 123 16.67 -15.70 -5.86
N LEU A 124 15.43 -16.15 -6.04
CA LEU A 124 14.76 -16.13 -7.34
C LEU A 124 14.55 -14.69 -7.83
N ASP A 125 14.17 -13.76 -6.96
CA ASP A 125 14.04 -12.33 -7.31
C ASP A 125 15.37 -11.70 -7.72
N GLN A 126 16.45 -12.09 -7.05
CA GLN A 126 17.79 -11.65 -7.43
C GLN A 126 18.16 -12.14 -8.85
N ILE A 127 17.85 -13.40 -9.18
CA ILE A 127 18.06 -13.92 -10.55
C ILE A 127 17.21 -13.12 -11.54
N LEU A 128 15.93 -12.89 -11.26
CA LEU A 128 15.04 -12.13 -12.14
C LEU A 128 15.54 -10.69 -12.41
N SER A 129 16.18 -10.07 -11.43
CA SER A 129 16.63 -8.67 -11.56
C SER A 129 18.04 -8.52 -12.13
N THR A 130 18.93 -9.49 -11.93
CA THR A 130 20.36 -9.31 -12.23
C THR A 130 20.92 -10.23 -13.31
N ASP A 131 20.31 -11.40 -13.55
CA ASP A 131 20.85 -12.38 -14.49
C ASP A 131 20.70 -11.94 -15.94
N ILE A 132 21.77 -12.03 -16.71
CA ILE A 132 21.77 -11.67 -18.13
C ILE A 132 21.12 -12.73 -19.02
N ASP A 133 21.11 -14.00 -18.57
CA ASP A 133 20.49 -15.10 -19.29
C ASP A 133 18.95 -15.08 -19.14
N ARG A 134 18.26 -14.70 -20.22
CA ARG A 134 16.81 -14.62 -20.27
C ARG A 134 16.12 -15.96 -19.99
N GLU A 135 16.68 -17.07 -20.48
CA GLU A 135 16.12 -18.40 -20.23
C GLU A 135 16.27 -18.81 -18.77
N ARG A 136 17.35 -18.40 -18.12
CA ARG A 136 17.54 -18.63 -16.68
C ARG A 136 16.56 -17.79 -15.85
N ARG A 137 16.31 -16.52 -16.22
CA ARG A 137 15.25 -15.71 -15.60
C ARG A 137 13.87 -16.36 -15.78
N LYS A 138 13.55 -16.86 -16.99
CA LYS A 138 12.30 -17.59 -17.25
C LYS A 138 12.15 -18.82 -16.35
N LYS A 139 13.19 -19.63 -16.21
CA LYS A 139 13.21 -20.78 -15.30
C LYS A 139 12.99 -20.35 -13.84
N ALA A 140 13.63 -19.27 -13.38
CA ALA A 140 13.45 -18.72 -12.04
C ALA A 140 12.01 -18.23 -11.80
N TYR A 141 11.41 -17.58 -12.79
CA TYR A 141 10.00 -17.14 -12.72
C TYR A 141 9.06 -18.34 -12.54
N PHE A 142 9.19 -19.38 -13.36
CA PHE A 142 8.34 -20.57 -13.27
C PHE A 142 8.68 -21.47 -12.08
N ALA A 143 9.89 -21.40 -11.52
CA ALA A 143 10.20 -22.13 -10.29
C ALA A 143 9.24 -21.78 -9.14
N ARG A 144 8.66 -20.57 -9.15
CA ARG A 144 7.65 -20.14 -8.18
C ARG A 144 6.34 -20.92 -8.24
N ASN A 145 6.08 -21.66 -9.32
CA ASN A 145 4.89 -22.52 -9.43
C ASN A 145 4.91 -23.67 -8.40
N GLN A 146 6.10 -24.05 -7.92
CA GLN A 146 6.25 -25.18 -7.01
C GLN A 146 5.46 -25.01 -5.70
N ILE A 147 5.14 -23.79 -5.29
CA ILE A 147 4.34 -23.53 -4.09
C ILE A 147 2.83 -23.61 -4.35
N ASN A 148 2.37 -23.56 -5.61
CA ASN A 148 0.94 -23.49 -5.94
C ASN A 148 0.16 -24.69 -5.36
N LYS A 149 0.59 -25.91 -5.66
CA LYS A 149 -0.07 -27.10 -5.14
C LYS A 149 0.02 -27.23 -3.61
N PRO A 150 1.19 -27.04 -2.96
CA PRO A 150 1.28 -27.00 -1.50
C PRO A 150 0.30 -26.02 -0.84
N MET A 151 0.09 -24.83 -1.39
CA MET A 151 -0.86 -23.85 -0.87
C MET A 151 -2.31 -24.32 -0.98
N VAL A 152 -2.69 -24.95 -2.09
CA VAL A 152 -4.03 -25.50 -2.26
C VAL A 152 -4.23 -26.71 -1.32
N ASP A 153 -3.27 -27.61 -1.22
CA ASP A 153 -3.30 -28.77 -0.32
C ASP A 153 -3.37 -28.35 1.17
N ALA A 154 -2.78 -27.22 1.52
CA ALA A 154 -2.83 -26.63 2.86
C ALA A 154 -4.14 -25.86 3.14
N GLY A 155 -5.06 -25.74 2.18
CA GLY A 155 -6.41 -25.21 2.38
C GLY A 155 -6.63 -23.77 1.89
N PHE A 156 -5.93 -23.33 0.85
CA PHE A 156 -6.20 -22.02 0.23
C PHE A 156 -7.63 -21.94 -0.37
N VAL A 157 -8.10 -23.01 -1.01
CA VAL A 157 -9.47 -23.06 -1.53
C VAL A 157 -10.49 -22.96 -0.40
N GLU A 158 -10.23 -23.64 0.72
CA GLU A 158 -11.06 -23.54 1.92
C GLU A 158 -11.09 -22.12 2.49
N LEU A 159 -9.95 -21.42 2.50
CA LEU A 159 -9.88 -20.02 2.92
C LEU A 159 -10.79 -19.12 2.07
N ILE A 160 -10.81 -19.31 0.74
CA ILE A 160 -11.72 -18.57 -0.15
C ILE A 160 -13.19 -18.86 0.23
N LYS A 161 -13.56 -20.12 0.48
CA LYS A 161 -14.92 -20.50 0.86
C LYS A 161 -15.34 -19.90 2.20
N LEU A 162 -14.47 -19.96 3.21
CA LEU A 162 -14.72 -19.35 4.52
C LEU A 162 -14.96 -17.83 4.40
N ARG A 163 -14.18 -17.12 3.59
CA ARG A 163 -14.34 -15.69 3.35
C ARG A 163 -15.65 -15.35 2.62
N LYS A 164 -16.04 -16.16 1.63
CA LYS A 164 -17.34 -16.00 0.97
C LYS A 164 -18.49 -16.22 1.95
N GLU A 165 -18.42 -17.26 2.77
CA GLU A 165 -19.43 -17.54 3.80
C GLU A 165 -19.48 -16.42 4.86
N TYR A 166 -18.33 -15.89 5.28
CA TYR A 166 -18.25 -14.74 6.19
C TYR A 166 -19.01 -13.52 5.63
N ALA A 167 -18.73 -13.15 4.38
CA ALA A 167 -19.40 -12.03 3.74
C ALA A 167 -20.92 -12.23 3.65
N LYS A 168 -21.37 -13.44 3.33
CA LYS A 168 -22.79 -13.82 3.30
C LYS A 168 -23.44 -13.69 4.68
N GLN A 169 -22.79 -14.20 5.74
CA GLN A 169 -23.31 -14.11 7.11
C GLN A 169 -23.29 -12.66 7.65
N TYR A 170 -22.32 -11.85 7.18
CA TYR A 170 -22.26 -10.42 7.48
C TYR A 170 -23.39 -9.64 6.81
N GLY A 171 -24.01 -10.17 5.75
CA GLY A 171 -25.08 -9.52 4.98
C GLY A 171 -24.57 -8.66 3.81
N ALA A 172 -23.30 -8.82 3.41
CA ALA A 172 -22.78 -8.18 2.21
C ALA A 172 -23.17 -8.94 0.94
N ASP A 173 -23.25 -8.26 -0.20
CA ASP A 173 -23.59 -8.87 -1.49
C ASP A 173 -22.59 -9.98 -1.87
N ASN A 174 -21.31 -9.78 -1.57
CA ASN A 174 -20.22 -10.72 -1.76
C ASN A 174 -18.99 -10.28 -0.94
N PHE A 175 -17.90 -11.05 -0.96
CA PHE A 175 -16.69 -10.75 -0.20
C PHE A 175 -15.99 -9.47 -0.66
N ILE A 176 -16.07 -9.11 -1.95
CA ILE A 176 -15.50 -7.86 -2.46
C ILE A 176 -16.27 -6.68 -1.87
N SER A 177 -17.61 -6.67 -1.96
CA SER A 177 -18.46 -5.63 -1.39
C SER A 177 -18.23 -5.45 0.11
N TYR A 178 -18.05 -6.56 0.86
CA TYR A 178 -17.68 -6.53 2.26
C TYR A 178 -16.35 -5.78 2.48
N LYS A 179 -15.31 -6.14 1.71
CA LYS A 179 -13.98 -5.50 1.84
C LYS A 179 -13.97 -4.03 1.45
N LEU A 180 -14.74 -3.64 0.42
CA LEU A 180 -14.87 -2.25 0.01
C LEU A 180 -15.64 -1.42 1.06
N GLU A 181 -16.67 -2.00 1.69
CA GLU A 181 -17.36 -1.35 2.82
C GLU A 181 -16.38 -1.07 3.97
N GLN A 182 -15.52 -2.07 4.33
CA GLN A 182 -14.51 -1.90 5.38
C GLN A 182 -13.47 -0.82 5.02
N ALA A 183 -13.16 -0.65 3.74
CA ALA A 183 -12.23 0.36 3.25
C ALA A 183 -12.89 1.71 2.94
N GLU A 184 -14.20 1.84 3.19
CA GLU A 184 -15.02 3.01 2.86
C GLU A 184 -14.92 3.42 1.37
N LEU A 185 -14.78 2.43 0.48
CA LEU A 185 -14.74 2.63 -0.97
C LEU A 185 -16.12 2.34 -1.60
N ASP A 186 -16.45 3.07 -2.67
CA ASP A 186 -17.67 2.85 -3.42
C ASP A 186 -17.63 1.48 -4.11
N LYS A 187 -18.78 0.79 -4.12
CA LYS A 187 -18.90 -0.57 -4.68
C LYS A 187 -18.60 -0.63 -6.18
N ASP A 188 -18.83 0.45 -6.90
CA ASP A 188 -18.70 0.61 -8.35
C ASP A 188 -17.36 1.22 -8.79
N ILE A 189 -16.44 1.51 -7.84
CA ILE A 189 -15.16 2.17 -8.14
C ILE A 189 -14.35 1.48 -9.25
N PHE A 190 -14.50 0.15 -9.42
CA PHE A 190 -13.78 -0.63 -10.42
C PHE A 190 -14.51 -0.78 -11.76
N ASP A 191 -15.76 -0.32 -11.88
CA ASP A 191 -16.60 -0.62 -13.06
C ASP A 191 -16.02 -0.04 -14.34
N SER A 192 -15.40 1.13 -14.27
CA SER A 192 -14.79 1.78 -15.43
C SER A 192 -13.33 1.40 -15.71
N TRP A 193 -12.67 0.69 -14.78
CA TRP A 193 -11.22 0.47 -14.89
C TRP A 193 -10.83 -0.33 -16.12
N LEU A 194 -11.57 -1.40 -16.44
CA LEU A 194 -11.24 -2.23 -17.61
C LEU A 194 -11.41 -1.47 -18.92
N SER A 195 -12.47 -0.66 -19.08
CA SER A 195 -12.65 0.15 -20.29
C SER A 195 -11.55 1.19 -20.42
N GLN A 196 -11.24 1.91 -19.35
CA GLN A 196 -10.12 2.87 -19.34
C GLN A 196 -8.77 2.22 -19.63
N LEU A 197 -8.48 1.06 -19.01
CA LEU A 197 -7.25 0.32 -19.28
C LEU A 197 -7.15 -0.08 -20.75
N HIS A 198 -8.24 -0.60 -21.33
CA HIS A 198 -8.24 -1.05 -22.73
C HIS A 198 -8.01 0.11 -23.73
N GLU A 199 -8.42 1.34 -23.40
CA GLU A 199 -8.07 2.53 -24.18
C GLU A 199 -6.57 2.84 -24.10
N LEU A 200 -5.92 2.54 -22.98
CA LEU A 200 -4.49 2.80 -22.73
C LEU A 200 -3.55 1.70 -23.24
N LEU A 201 -4.06 0.45 -23.41
CA LEU A 201 -3.24 -0.71 -23.81
C LEU A 201 -2.42 -0.49 -25.10
N PRO A 202 -2.93 0.12 -26.18
CA PRO A 202 -2.13 0.32 -27.40
C PRO A 202 -0.89 1.18 -27.13
N LYS A 203 -1.06 2.32 -26.44
CA LYS A 203 0.06 3.20 -26.05
C LYS A 203 1.03 2.50 -25.12
N MET A 204 0.52 1.79 -24.13
CA MET A 204 1.33 1.00 -23.21
C MET A 204 2.17 -0.05 -23.94
N LYS A 205 1.58 -0.77 -24.90
CA LYS A 205 2.28 -1.78 -25.69
C LYS A 205 3.39 -1.15 -26.54
N GLU A 206 3.10 -0.02 -27.20
CA GLU A 206 4.13 0.71 -27.98
C GLU A 206 5.32 1.11 -27.09
N GLU A 207 5.06 1.72 -25.94
CA GLU A 207 6.11 2.12 -25.00
C GLU A 207 6.91 0.91 -24.49
N ARG A 208 6.24 -0.16 -24.07
CA ARG A 208 6.92 -1.41 -23.63
C ARG A 208 7.80 -1.99 -24.74
N THR A 209 7.37 -1.94 -26.00
CA THR A 209 8.17 -2.42 -27.14
C THR A 209 9.48 -1.64 -27.30
N LYS A 210 9.49 -0.32 -27.01
CA LYS A 210 10.74 0.48 -27.03
C LYS A 210 11.74 -0.03 -26.02
N TYR A 211 11.31 -0.28 -24.77
CA TYR A 211 12.16 -0.86 -23.73
C TYR A 211 12.60 -2.31 -24.05
N ALA A 212 11.70 -3.12 -24.62
CA ALA A 212 12.04 -4.48 -25.04
C ALA A 212 13.18 -4.49 -26.07
N ARG A 213 13.09 -3.65 -27.09
CA ARG A 213 14.13 -3.52 -28.13
C ARG A 213 15.46 -3.05 -27.57
N GLU A 214 15.42 -2.07 -26.68
CA GLU A 214 16.64 -1.50 -26.10
C GLU A 214 17.35 -2.46 -25.14
N PHE A 215 16.62 -3.15 -24.26
CA PHE A 215 17.24 -3.94 -23.19
C PHE A 215 17.27 -5.45 -23.44
N LEU A 216 16.41 -5.95 -24.34
CA LEU A 216 16.29 -7.39 -24.59
C LEU A 216 16.60 -7.78 -26.04
N ASN A 217 16.72 -6.82 -26.95
CA ASN A 217 16.77 -7.05 -28.40
C ASN A 217 15.58 -7.92 -28.88
N ASP A 218 14.38 -7.63 -28.35
CA ASP A 218 13.12 -8.33 -28.61
C ASP A 218 12.00 -7.27 -28.75
N ASP A 219 10.82 -7.66 -29.25
CA ASP A 219 9.65 -6.78 -29.35
C ASP A 219 8.71 -6.87 -28.14
N SER A 220 8.97 -7.79 -27.20
CA SER A 220 8.11 -8.05 -26.05
C SER A 220 8.85 -8.17 -24.73
N ILE A 221 8.24 -7.65 -23.67
CA ILE A 221 8.67 -7.81 -22.27
C ILE A 221 7.76 -8.85 -21.63
N MET A 222 8.36 -9.97 -21.23
CA MET A 222 7.68 -11.01 -20.48
C MET A 222 7.78 -10.74 -18.96
N PRO A 223 6.94 -11.38 -18.10
CA PRO A 223 7.02 -11.15 -16.66
C PRO A 223 8.39 -11.40 -16.01
N TRP A 224 9.18 -12.31 -16.56
CA TRP A 224 10.56 -12.57 -16.10
C TRP A 224 11.60 -11.55 -16.58
N ASP A 225 11.20 -10.58 -17.40
CA ASP A 225 12.08 -9.52 -17.91
C ASP A 225 11.88 -8.19 -17.15
N GLU A 226 10.74 -8.01 -16.47
CA GLU A 226 10.33 -6.73 -15.87
C GLU A 226 11.34 -6.22 -14.84
N ALA A 227 11.73 -7.08 -13.89
CA ALA A 227 12.71 -6.72 -12.86
C ALA A 227 14.12 -6.51 -13.44
N TYR A 228 14.50 -7.26 -14.49
CA TYR A 228 15.77 -7.07 -15.18
C TYR A 228 15.87 -5.70 -15.85
N ILE A 229 14.85 -5.30 -16.59
CA ILE A 229 14.82 -3.99 -17.26
C ILE A 229 14.85 -2.87 -16.21
N ASP A 230 14.02 -2.95 -15.19
CA ASP A 230 13.98 -1.95 -14.08
C ASP A 230 15.39 -1.73 -13.51
N SER A 231 16.13 -2.82 -13.24
CA SER A 231 17.48 -2.77 -12.68
C SER A 231 18.54 -2.19 -13.62
N ARG A 232 18.29 -2.17 -14.94
CA ARG A 232 19.24 -1.69 -15.96
C ARG A 232 19.02 -0.25 -16.39
N ILE A 233 17.80 0.27 -16.22
CA ILE A 233 17.48 1.64 -16.65
C ILE A 233 18.26 2.68 -15.86
N ALA A 234 18.40 2.52 -14.54
CA ALA A 234 18.95 3.52 -13.66
C ALA A 234 20.04 2.95 -12.72
N PRO A 235 21.24 2.63 -13.25
CA PRO A 235 22.34 2.11 -12.43
C PRO A 235 22.80 3.10 -11.35
N SER A 236 22.57 4.40 -11.53
CA SER A 236 22.90 5.44 -10.55
C SER A 236 22.20 5.24 -9.20
N LEU A 237 21.06 4.53 -9.14
CA LEU A 237 20.39 4.17 -7.89
C LEU A 237 21.30 3.38 -6.93
N ASN A 238 22.22 2.58 -7.43
CA ASN A 238 23.14 1.78 -6.63
C ASN A 238 24.40 2.54 -6.16
N THR A 239 24.48 3.83 -6.45
CA THR A 239 25.61 4.67 -6.01
C THR A 239 25.72 4.65 -4.48
N THR A 240 26.95 4.50 -4.00
CA THR A 240 27.23 4.59 -2.55
C THR A 240 27.19 6.04 -2.11
N VAL A 241 26.44 6.31 -1.05
CA VAL A 241 26.25 7.63 -0.45
C VAL A 241 26.50 7.58 1.06
N ASP A 242 26.84 8.71 1.65
CA ASP A 242 27.00 8.81 3.11
C ASP A 242 25.65 9.01 3.79
N MET A 243 25.14 7.95 4.44
CA MET A 243 23.90 7.99 5.19
C MET A 243 24.02 8.65 6.56
N SER A 244 25.22 9.01 7.03
CA SER A 244 25.35 9.80 8.28
C SER A 244 24.70 11.17 8.17
N SER A 245 24.59 11.70 6.95
CA SER A 245 23.97 12.98 6.63
C SER A 245 22.48 12.88 6.24
N PHE A 246 21.85 11.73 6.41
CA PHE A 246 20.48 11.50 5.89
C PHE A 246 19.48 12.54 6.41
N TYR A 247 19.52 12.86 7.70
CA TYR A 247 18.57 13.78 8.32
C TYR A 247 18.69 15.21 7.75
N SER A 248 19.91 15.72 7.63
CA SER A 248 20.12 17.06 7.02
C SER A 248 19.62 17.08 5.57
N ASN A 249 19.87 16.00 4.81
CA ASN A 249 19.42 15.89 3.43
C ASN A 249 17.89 15.89 3.31
N ILE A 250 17.20 15.15 4.19
CA ILE A 250 15.73 15.09 4.20
C ILE A 250 15.16 16.43 4.71
N LYS A 251 15.74 16.99 5.77
CA LYS A 251 15.29 18.30 6.30
C LYS A 251 15.37 19.39 5.24
N GLU A 252 16.52 19.55 4.59
CA GLU A 252 16.71 20.55 3.52
C GLU A 252 15.70 20.34 2.38
N PHE A 253 15.38 19.08 2.05
CA PHE A 253 14.38 18.77 1.05
C PHE A 253 12.97 19.22 1.47
N PHE A 254 12.51 18.90 2.68
CA PHE A 254 11.20 19.32 3.16
C PHE A 254 11.09 20.83 3.40
N ASP A 255 12.20 21.50 3.75
CA ASP A 255 12.24 22.97 3.85
C ASP A 255 11.87 23.65 2.52
N LEU A 256 12.20 23.04 1.37
CA LEU A 256 11.81 23.57 0.05
C LEU A 256 10.30 23.64 -0.13
N PHE A 257 9.56 22.73 0.52
CA PHE A 257 8.09 22.70 0.51
C PHE A 257 7.47 23.57 1.61
N GLY A 258 8.28 24.31 2.37
CA GLY A 258 7.84 25.10 3.52
C GLY A 258 7.46 24.23 4.73
N ILE A 259 7.96 23.01 4.79
CA ILE A 259 7.71 22.02 5.86
C ILE A 259 8.98 21.85 6.69
N ASP A 260 9.03 22.47 7.86
CA ASP A 260 10.17 22.37 8.77
C ASP A 260 10.02 21.14 9.69
N ILE A 261 10.55 20.00 9.23
CA ILE A 261 10.48 18.74 9.99
C ILE A 261 11.26 18.76 11.31
N SER A 262 12.12 19.76 11.55
CA SER A 262 12.81 19.89 12.85
C SER A 262 11.88 20.29 13.99
N LYS A 263 10.66 20.75 13.67
CA LYS A 263 9.60 21.04 14.63
C LYS A 263 8.74 19.82 14.97
N PHE A 264 8.94 18.72 14.25
CA PHE A 264 8.17 17.49 14.40
C PHE A 264 8.95 16.49 15.26
N ASN A 265 8.26 15.83 16.17
CA ASN A 265 8.84 14.74 16.96
C ASN A 265 8.87 13.45 16.11
N ILE A 266 9.73 13.43 15.09
CA ILE A 266 9.99 12.25 14.27
C ILE A 266 11.29 11.59 14.73
N THR A 267 11.19 10.35 15.20
CA THR A 267 12.34 9.53 15.59
C THR A 267 12.77 8.64 14.42
N TYR A 268 14.06 8.61 14.11
CA TYR A 268 14.63 7.78 13.05
C TYR A 268 15.51 6.68 13.62
N ASP A 269 15.10 5.44 13.42
CA ASP A 269 15.88 4.23 13.68
C ASP A 269 16.16 3.53 12.35
N ILE A 270 17.25 3.92 11.68
CA ILE A 270 17.48 3.59 10.28
C ILE A 270 18.60 2.58 10.02
N PHE A 271 19.47 2.33 10.99
CA PHE A 271 20.59 1.41 10.78
C PHE A 271 20.28 0.00 11.24
N PRO A 272 20.76 -1.04 10.50
CA PRO A 272 20.54 -2.43 10.86
C PRO A 272 21.27 -2.82 12.16
N ARG A 273 20.63 -3.67 12.97
CA ARG A 273 21.22 -4.31 14.14
C ARG A 273 20.51 -5.63 14.46
N ALA A 274 21.07 -6.41 15.37
CA ALA A 274 20.44 -7.64 15.84
C ALA A 274 19.08 -7.36 16.50
N ASN A 275 18.14 -8.27 16.34
CA ASN A 275 16.79 -8.26 16.89
C ASN A 275 15.87 -7.12 16.40
N LYS A 276 16.29 -6.37 15.40
CA LYS A 276 15.48 -5.34 14.74
C LYS A 276 14.74 -5.94 13.54
N SER A 277 13.49 -5.53 13.31
CA SER A 277 12.74 -5.90 12.10
C SER A 277 13.50 -5.53 10.84
N GLU A 278 13.45 -6.39 9.81
CA GLU A 278 14.14 -6.16 8.52
C GLU A 278 13.34 -5.20 7.59
N TRP A 279 12.06 -4.99 7.84
CA TRP A 279 11.18 -4.16 7.03
C TRP A 279 11.26 -2.68 7.42
N GLY A 280 10.87 -1.79 6.49
CA GLY A 280 10.66 -0.37 6.78
C GLY A 280 9.23 -0.11 7.23
N TYR A 281 9.05 0.74 8.24
CA TYR A 281 7.75 1.14 8.78
C TYR A 281 7.78 2.58 9.30
N ASN A 282 6.68 3.28 9.12
CA ASN A 282 6.32 4.41 9.95
C ASN A 282 5.37 3.93 11.06
N PHE A 283 5.71 4.24 12.31
CA PHE A 283 4.86 4.03 13.48
C PHE A 283 4.25 5.38 13.87
N PRO A 284 2.96 5.63 13.57
CA PRO A 284 2.25 6.82 14.02
C PRO A 284 1.84 6.64 15.49
N ILE A 285 2.83 6.73 16.40
CA ILE A 285 2.60 6.48 17.84
C ILE A 285 1.45 7.33 18.38
N GLU A 286 1.45 8.61 18.04
CA GLU A 286 0.38 9.53 18.36
C GLU A 286 0.27 10.56 17.22
N THR A 287 -0.84 10.55 16.51
CA THR A 287 -1.07 11.45 15.37
C THR A 287 -0.83 12.90 15.77
N ALA A 288 -0.11 13.63 14.92
CA ALA A 288 0.36 15.01 15.10
C ALA A 288 1.36 15.25 16.26
N LYS A 289 1.77 14.22 17.02
CA LYS A 289 2.62 14.42 18.22
C LYS A 289 3.85 13.51 18.28
N ASP A 290 3.79 12.25 17.84
CA ASP A 290 4.92 11.31 17.91
C ASP A 290 4.85 10.33 16.72
N SER A 291 5.85 10.37 15.85
CA SER A 291 5.99 9.45 14.73
C SER A 291 7.38 8.87 14.72
N ARG A 292 7.51 7.57 14.42
CA ARG A 292 8.79 6.87 14.48
C ARG A 292 9.01 6.04 13.24
N ILE A 293 10.19 6.18 12.65
CA ILE A 293 10.57 5.55 11.39
C ILE A 293 11.62 4.47 11.66
N LEU A 294 11.30 3.24 11.28
CA LEU A 294 12.19 2.10 11.30
C LEU A 294 12.55 1.71 9.87
N THR A 295 13.84 1.55 9.57
CA THR A 295 14.33 1.00 8.30
C THR A 295 15.74 0.43 8.48
N ASN A 296 16.36 -0.13 7.42
CA ASN A 296 17.68 -0.76 7.49
C ASN A 296 18.54 -0.34 6.30
N VAL A 297 19.13 0.86 6.35
CA VAL A 297 19.93 1.43 5.26
C VAL A 297 21.39 0.93 5.27
N LYS A 298 21.98 0.79 4.07
CA LYS A 298 23.34 0.28 3.83
C LYS A 298 24.21 1.21 2.98
N ASN A 299 23.98 2.52 3.05
CA ASN A 299 24.72 3.54 2.30
C ASN A 299 24.53 3.48 0.77
N LYS A 300 23.28 3.23 0.28
CA LYS A 300 22.94 3.29 -1.13
C LYS A 300 21.95 4.41 -1.42
N PHE A 301 22.11 5.10 -2.54
CA PHE A 301 21.24 6.23 -2.90
C PHE A 301 19.76 5.81 -2.98
N TYR A 302 19.44 4.64 -3.55
CA TYR A 302 18.05 4.17 -3.64
C TYR A 302 17.35 4.05 -2.28
N GLU A 303 18.10 3.92 -1.18
CA GLU A 303 17.54 3.78 0.17
C GLU A 303 16.90 5.07 0.67
N TYR A 304 17.22 6.22 0.05
CA TYR A 304 16.45 7.44 0.29
C TYR A 304 14.98 7.31 -0.15
N ALA A 305 14.64 6.37 -1.04
CA ALA A 305 13.24 6.13 -1.42
C ALA A 305 12.39 5.78 -0.19
N VAL A 306 12.83 4.79 0.61
CA VAL A 306 12.11 4.40 1.83
C VAL A 306 12.15 5.52 2.88
N LEU A 307 13.27 6.22 3.03
CA LEU A 307 13.36 7.32 3.98
C LEU A 307 12.41 8.48 3.64
N LEU A 308 12.29 8.86 2.37
CA LEU A 308 11.34 9.88 1.91
C LEU A 308 9.88 9.39 2.05
N HIS A 309 9.61 8.12 1.75
CA HIS A 309 8.29 7.51 1.90
C HIS A 309 7.82 7.55 3.37
N GLU A 310 8.61 6.97 4.27
CA GLU A 310 8.26 6.90 5.69
C GLU A 310 8.22 8.28 6.35
N THR A 311 9.13 9.20 5.95
CA THR A 311 9.05 10.59 6.38
C THR A 311 7.80 11.28 5.84
N GLY A 312 7.35 10.92 4.63
CA GLY A 312 6.10 11.39 4.04
C GLY A 312 4.89 11.06 4.91
N HIS A 313 4.81 9.82 5.42
CA HIS A 313 3.79 9.43 6.41
C HIS A 313 3.90 10.26 7.70
N GLY A 314 5.11 10.42 8.24
CA GLY A 314 5.35 11.23 9.42
C GLY A 314 4.93 12.69 9.24
N VAL A 315 5.29 13.30 8.12
CA VAL A 315 4.88 14.67 7.76
C VAL A 315 3.37 14.78 7.61
N HIS A 316 2.74 13.82 6.92
CA HIS A 316 1.27 13.76 6.82
C HIS A 316 0.62 13.76 8.22
N SER A 317 1.08 12.88 9.11
CA SER A 317 0.59 12.80 10.50
C SER A 317 0.74 14.12 11.23
N PHE A 318 1.91 14.78 11.17
CA PHE A 318 2.18 16.02 11.88
C PHE A 318 1.43 17.26 11.36
N LEU A 319 0.93 17.21 10.13
CA LEU A 319 0.16 18.28 9.52
C LEU A 319 -1.37 18.13 9.72
N LEU A 320 -1.82 17.05 10.35
CA LEU A 320 -3.19 16.87 10.82
C LEU A 320 -3.44 17.71 12.09
N ASP A 321 -4.71 17.97 12.40
CA ASP A 321 -5.10 18.69 13.61
C ASP A 321 -5.01 17.76 14.83
N PRO A 322 -4.14 18.05 15.83
CA PRO A 322 -4.01 17.20 17.02
C PRO A 322 -5.26 17.12 17.90
N GLU A 323 -6.21 18.04 17.74
CA GLU A 323 -7.47 18.04 18.50
C GLU A 323 -8.56 17.18 17.84
N GLU A 324 -8.40 16.85 16.55
CA GLU A 324 -9.37 16.09 15.76
C GLU A 324 -9.09 14.57 15.81
N VAL A 325 -8.95 14.01 17.02
CA VAL A 325 -8.53 12.61 17.22
C VAL A 325 -9.43 11.62 16.45
N ILE A 326 -10.74 11.78 16.48
CA ILE A 326 -11.67 10.88 15.78
C ILE A 326 -11.56 11.03 14.26
N LEU A 327 -11.54 12.26 13.74
CA LEU A 327 -11.44 12.45 12.28
C LEU A 327 -10.11 11.94 11.75
N ASN A 328 -9.03 12.05 12.51
CA ASN A 328 -7.72 11.56 12.11
C ASN A 328 -7.69 10.02 11.91
N GLU A 329 -8.49 9.27 12.68
CA GLU A 329 -8.67 7.82 12.45
C GLU A 329 -9.43 7.49 11.14
N GLY A 330 -10.18 8.45 10.60
CA GLY A 330 -10.92 8.31 9.35
C GLY A 330 -10.12 8.66 8.09
N VAL A 331 -8.83 8.99 8.23
CA VAL A 331 -7.96 9.28 7.06
C VAL A 331 -7.80 8.02 6.21
N SER A 332 -8.12 8.15 4.93
CA SER A 332 -7.96 7.03 4.00
C SER A 332 -6.50 6.59 3.89
N GLY A 333 -6.23 5.30 4.09
CA GLY A 333 -4.91 4.71 3.86
C GLY A 333 -4.38 4.94 2.43
N ILE A 334 -5.28 5.03 1.44
CA ILE A 334 -4.89 5.33 0.05
C ILE A 334 -4.33 6.75 -0.08
N ILE A 335 -4.91 7.72 0.63
CA ILE A 335 -4.40 9.11 0.64
C ILE A 335 -3.06 9.16 1.37
N SER A 336 -2.93 8.48 2.51
CA SER A 336 -1.66 8.40 3.25
C SER A 336 -0.55 7.80 2.39
N GLU A 337 -0.82 6.67 1.72
CA GLU A 337 0.11 6.06 0.76
C GLU A 337 0.39 6.97 -0.44
N GLY A 338 -0.61 7.69 -0.94
CA GLY A 338 -0.44 8.66 -2.03
C GLY A 338 0.53 9.77 -1.69
N ILE A 339 0.46 10.32 -0.47
CA ILE A 339 1.37 11.37 0.03
C ILE A 339 2.78 10.80 0.24
N ALA A 340 2.90 9.61 0.82
CA ALA A 340 4.18 8.95 1.02
C ALA A 340 4.87 8.64 -0.32
N ASN A 341 4.13 8.08 -1.29
CA ASN A 341 4.61 7.82 -2.64
C ASN A 341 5.00 9.11 -3.40
N LEU A 342 4.27 10.19 -3.16
CA LEU A 342 4.61 11.50 -3.72
C LEU A 342 6.01 11.95 -3.27
N PHE A 343 6.28 11.94 -1.96
CA PHE A 343 7.59 12.32 -1.44
C PHE A 343 8.68 11.33 -1.85
N GLN A 344 8.40 10.04 -1.89
CA GLN A 344 9.30 9.02 -2.46
C GLN A 344 9.66 9.33 -3.92
N GLY A 345 8.69 9.78 -4.72
CA GLY A 345 8.87 10.10 -6.13
C GLY A 345 9.90 11.20 -6.39
N PHE A 346 10.08 12.12 -5.43
CA PHE A 346 11.10 13.18 -5.53
C PHE A 346 12.54 12.66 -5.49
N LEU A 347 12.78 11.40 -5.07
CA LEU A 347 14.09 10.76 -5.23
C LEU A 347 14.62 10.89 -6.67
N TYR A 348 13.73 10.83 -7.64
CA TYR A 348 14.03 10.84 -9.07
C TYR A 348 14.02 12.25 -9.70
N GLU A 349 13.89 13.30 -8.87
CA GLU A 349 13.83 14.68 -9.33
C GLU A 349 15.13 15.44 -9.05
N PRO A 350 15.55 16.35 -9.96
CA PRO A 350 16.76 17.16 -9.78
C PRO A 350 16.81 17.91 -8.46
N ILE A 351 15.67 18.35 -7.95
CA ILE A 351 15.53 19.06 -6.68
C ILE A 351 16.07 18.26 -5.48
N PHE A 352 16.08 16.91 -5.57
CA PHE A 352 16.63 16.04 -4.55
C PHE A 352 18.00 15.47 -4.94
N PHE A 353 18.14 14.85 -6.13
CA PHE A 353 19.34 14.06 -6.45
C PHE A 353 20.57 14.91 -6.82
N ASN A 354 20.44 16.16 -7.25
CA ASN A 354 21.59 16.96 -7.71
C ASN A 354 22.67 17.17 -6.64
N LYS A 355 22.32 17.07 -5.36
CA LYS A 355 23.30 17.16 -4.27
C LYS A 355 24.18 15.90 -4.13
N PHE A 356 23.82 14.79 -4.76
CA PHE A 356 24.53 13.50 -4.66
C PHE A 356 25.37 13.17 -5.90
N PHE A 357 25.10 13.82 -7.02
CA PHE A 357 25.70 13.49 -8.30
C PHE A 357 26.31 14.71 -8.97
N THR A 358 27.51 14.53 -9.53
CA THR A 358 28.20 15.59 -10.27
C THR A 358 27.68 15.74 -11.71
N ASP A 359 27.17 14.64 -12.31
CA ASP A 359 26.57 14.62 -13.63
C ASP A 359 25.03 14.46 -13.48
N GLY A 360 24.39 15.56 -13.08
CA GLY A 360 22.94 15.59 -12.85
C GLY A 360 22.13 15.40 -14.14
N GLU A 361 22.66 15.75 -15.32
CA GLU A 361 21.96 15.59 -16.60
C GLU A 361 21.79 14.09 -16.94
N LYS A 362 22.89 13.33 -16.89
CA LYS A 362 22.87 11.90 -17.11
C LYS A 362 21.96 11.18 -16.15
N VAL A 363 22.09 11.46 -14.85
CA VAL A 363 21.25 10.85 -13.79
C VAL A 363 19.79 11.20 -13.99
N GLY A 364 19.48 12.44 -14.36
CA GLY A 364 18.12 12.88 -14.65
C GLY A 364 17.50 12.12 -15.84
N GLN A 365 18.26 11.81 -16.88
CA GLN A 365 17.81 10.99 -18.00
C GLN A 365 17.52 9.54 -17.56
N GLU A 366 18.41 8.92 -16.75
CA GLU A 366 18.18 7.59 -16.17
C GLU A 366 16.92 7.54 -15.34
N PHE A 367 16.74 8.49 -14.43
CA PHE A 367 15.61 8.51 -13.49
C PHE A 367 14.29 8.84 -14.18
N LYS A 368 14.28 9.77 -15.13
CA LYS A 368 13.10 10.03 -15.95
C LYS A 368 12.66 8.75 -16.68
N LYS A 369 13.61 8.10 -17.34
CA LYS A 369 13.34 6.85 -18.08
C LYS A 369 12.79 5.74 -17.17
N LEU A 370 13.32 5.63 -15.94
CA LEU A 370 12.85 4.67 -14.96
C LEU A 370 11.41 4.97 -14.51
N ARG A 371 11.09 6.23 -14.23
CA ARG A 371 9.72 6.64 -13.90
C ARG A 371 8.74 6.34 -15.03
N ASP A 372 9.10 6.70 -16.26
CA ASP A 372 8.26 6.42 -17.44
C ASP A 372 8.02 4.91 -17.58
N TYR A 373 9.04 4.08 -17.41
CA TYR A 373 8.91 2.63 -17.43
C TYR A 373 8.00 2.09 -16.31
N ARG A 374 8.20 2.56 -15.08
CA ARG A 374 7.41 2.13 -13.92
C ARG A 374 5.94 2.55 -14.01
N LYS A 375 5.66 3.74 -14.53
CA LYS A 375 4.28 4.19 -14.82
C LYS A 375 3.54 3.23 -15.75
N ILE A 376 4.18 2.86 -16.85
CA ILE A 376 3.60 1.91 -17.81
C ILE A 376 3.35 0.56 -17.16
N ASN A 377 4.31 0.06 -16.37
CA ASN A 377 4.18 -1.24 -15.69
C ASN A 377 3.18 -1.21 -14.53
N ALA A 378 2.97 -0.07 -13.87
CA ALA A 378 1.97 0.06 -12.82
C ALA A 378 0.56 -0.28 -13.30
N LEU A 379 0.22 0.04 -14.56
CA LEU A 379 -1.07 -0.34 -15.16
C LEU A 379 -1.25 -1.87 -15.26
N ARG A 380 -0.17 -2.63 -15.36
CA ARG A 380 -0.25 -4.10 -15.36
C ARG A 380 -0.62 -4.68 -13.99
N ALA A 381 -0.45 -3.91 -12.92
CA ALA A 381 -0.91 -4.31 -11.59
C ALA A 381 -2.42 -4.52 -11.53
N ILE A 382 -3.19 -3.86 -12.42
CA ILE A 382 -4.63 -4.03 -12.55
C ILE A 382 -4.99 -5.50 -12.81
N ASN A 383 -4.16 -6.24 -13.53
CA ASN A 383 -4.37 -7.68 -13.72
C ASN A 383 -4.37 -8.45 -12.40
N ARG A 384 -3.46 -8.14 -11.47
CA ARG A 384 -3.42 -8.79 -10.15
C ARG A 384 -4.60 -8.38 -9.28
N ILE A 385 -5.04 -7.13 -9.38
CA ILE A 385 -6.23 -6.63 -8.67
C ILE A 385 -7.47 -7.40 -9.13
N PHE A 386 -7.68 -7.51 -10.44
CA PHE A 386 -8.82 -8.24 -10.97
C PHE A 386 -8.71 -9.76 -10.79
N LEU A 387 -7.50 -10.32 -10.74
CA LEU A 387 -7.31 -11.72 -10.37
C LEU A 387 -7.81 -11.98 -8.94
N ASP A 388 -7.41 -11.14 -7.98
CA ASP A 388 -7.87 -11.22 -6.60
C ASP A 388 -9.40 -11.14 -6.52
N HIS A 389 -10.02 -10.19 -7.23
CA HIS A 389 -11.48 -10.10 -7.31
C HIS A 389 -12.12 -11.35 -7.94
N ASN A 390 -11.54 -11.88 -9.00
CA ASN A 390 -12.10 -13.01 -9.74
C ASN A 390 -12.02 -14.33 -8.96
N LEU A 391 -11.09 -14.48 -8.02
CA LEU A 391 -11.07 -15.61 -7.08
C LEU A 391 -12.34 -15.63 -6.20
N TYR A 392 -12.93 -14.47 -5.89
CA TYR A 392 -14.15 -14.35 -5.09
C TYR A 392 -15.43 -14.27 -5.93
N LYS A 393 -15.34 -13.84 -7.20
CA LYS A 393 -16.49 -13.80 -8.13
C LYS A 393 -16.84 -15.16 -8.73
N ASN A 394 -15.86 -16.06 -8.83
CA ASN A 394 -16.05 -17.39 -9.43
C ASN A 394 -16.05 -18.49 -8.37
N GLU A 395 -16.59 -19.67 -8.73
CA GLU A 395 -16.42 -20.87 -7.90
C GLU A 395 -14.98 -21.38 -8.04
N VAL A 396 -14.38 -21.71 -6.90
CA VAL A 396 -13.01 -22.24 -6.79
C VAL A 396 -13.06 -23.51 -5.95
N GLU A 397 -12.83 -24.66 -6.60
CA GLU A 397 -12.83 -25.97 -5.97
C GLU A 397 -11.47 -26.67 -6.07
N SER A 398 -10.61 -26.23 -6.99
CA SER A 398 -9.37 -26.91 -7.32
C SER A 398 -8.28 -25.92 -7.76
N LEU A 399 -7.04 -26.44 -7.84
CA LEU A 399 -5.90 -25.72 -8.43
C LEU A 399 -6.16 -25.37 -9.91
N GLU A 400 -6.82 -26.25 -10.64
CA GLU A 400 -7.17 -26.05 -12.05
C GLU A 400 -8.12 -24.86 -12.22
N ASP A 401 -9.11 -24.70 -11.34
CA ASP A 401 -10.01 -23.53 -11.38
C ASP A 401 -9.24 -22.24 -11.20
N ILE A 402 -8.23 -22.22 -10.29
CA ILE A 402 -7.38 -21.05 -10.08
C ILE A 402 -6.57 -20.73 -11.35
N TYR A 403 -6.01 -21.75 -12.03
CA TYR A 403 -5.27 -21.56 -13.28
C TYR A 403 -6.17 -21.03 -14.39
N ASN A 404 -7.38 -21.54 -14.51
CA ASN A 404 -8.37 -21.08 -15.48
C ASN A 404 -8.79 -19.63 -15.21
N ILE A 405 -9.05 -19.28 -13.94
CA ILE A 405 -9.34 -17.89 -13.53
C ILE A 405 -8.16 -16.98 -13.82
N PHE A 406 -6.94 -17.41 -13.53
CA PHE A 406 -5.73 -16.63 -13.78
C PHE A 406 -5.59 -16.28 -15.26
N TRP A 407 -5.62 -17.29 -16.14
CA TRP A 407 -5.41 -17.07 -17.57
C TRP A 407 -6.57 -16.34 -18.24
N LYS A 408 -7.79 -16.62 -17.79
CA LYS A 408 -8.95 -15.85 -18.23
C LYS A 408 -8.82 -14.37 -17.84
N THR A 409 -8.46 -14.09 -16.60
CA THR A 409 -8.25 -12.71 -16.13
C THR A 409 -7.13 -12.03 -16.90
N TYR A 410 -5.99 -12.70 -17.10
CA TYR A 410 -4.86 -12.18 -17.84
C TYR A 410 -5.25 -11.78 -19.26
N LYS A 411 -5.98 -12.64 -19.96
CA LYS A 411 -6.50 -12.38 -21.31
C LYS A 411 -7.54 -11.26 -21.33
N ASP A 412 -8.47 -11.26 -20.40
CA ASP A 412 -9.54 -10.27 -20.34
C ASP A 412 -9.02 -8.86 -20.00
N VAL A 413 -8.06 -8.77 -19.07
CA VAL A 413 -7.50 -7.50 -18.57
C VAL A 413 -6.43 -6.94 -19.51
N LEU A 414 -5.41 -7.73 -19.86
CA LEU A 414 -4.25 -7.25 -20.62
C LEU A 414 -4.37 -7.45 -22.12
N LYS A 415 -5.37 -8.20 -22.59
CA LYS A 415 -5.52 -8.59 -24.01
C LYS A 415 -4.29 -9.30 -24.57
N GLU A 416 -3.60 -10.03 -23.70
CA GLU A 416 -2.42 -10.84 -24.02
C GLU A 416 -2.74 -12.34 -23.91
N GLU A 417 -2.05 -13.17 -24.68
CA GLU A 417 -2.22 -14.62 -24.61
C GLU A 417 -1.43 -15.22 -23.44
N PRO A 418 -1.90 -16.34 -22.87
CA PRO A 418 -1.17 -17.09 -21.86
C PRO A 418 0.24 -17.47 -22.32
N PHE A 419 1.22 -17.33 -21.44
CA PHE A 419 2.63 -17.64 -21.71
C PHE A 419 3.10 -18.98 -21.07
N GLY A 420 2.16 -19.77 -20.56
CA GLY A 420 2.41 -21.09 -19.95
C GLY A 420 1.11 -21.74 -19.54
N THR A 421 1.19 -22.97 -19.01
CA THR A 421 0.03 -23.71 -18.50
C THR A 421 -0.24 -23.41 -17.03
N GLU A 422 0.81 -23.38 -16.21
CA GLU A 422 0.76 -23.20 -14.77
C GLU A 422 1.31 -21.82 -14.39
N PRO A 423 0.46 -20.83 -14.08
CA PRO A 423 0.92 -19.51 -13.70
C PRO A 423 1.43 -19.49 -12.26
N PRO A 424 2.52 -18.77 -11.95
CA PRO A 424 2.92 -18.54 -10.57
C PRO A 424 1.99 -17.50 -9.94
N TRP A 425 1.21 -17.91 -8.92
CA TRP A 425 0.28 -17.04 -8.22
C TRP A 425 0.40 -17.10 -6.70
N ALA A 426 0.62 -18.32 -6.15
CA ALA A 426 0.48 -18.57 -4.72
C ALA A 426 1.57 -17.92 -3.86
N TYR A 427 2.73 -17.54 -4.46
CA TYR A 427 3.79 -16.80 -3.76
C TYR A 427 3.39 -15.35 -3.41
N ILE A 428 2.29 -14.85 -3.98
CA ILE A 428 1.78 -13.50 -3.71
C ILE A 428 1.02 -13.54 -2.38
N ILE A 429 1.69 -13.10 -1.33
CA ILE A 429 1.18 -13.15 0.06
C ILE A 429 -0.20 -12.48 0.22
N HIS A 430 -0.50 -11.45 -0.56
CA HIS A 430 -1.74 -10.69 -0.46
C HIS A 430 -2.99 -11.56 -0.67
N PHE A 431 -2.96 -12.52 -1.58
CA PHE A 431 -4.12 -13.42 -1.77
C PHE A 431 -4.45 -14.22 -0.50
N THR A 432 -3.43 -14.49 0.33
CA THR A 432 -3.58 -15.21 1.60
C THR A 432 -3.92 -14.27 2.76
N THR A 433 -3.13 -13.21 2.96
CA THR A 433 -3.18 -12.38 4.17
C THR A 433 -4.03 -11.13 4.03
N HIS A 434 -4.03 -10.49 2.86
CA HIS A 434 -4.66 -9.20 2.60
C HIS A 434 -5.50 -9.23 1.31
N PRO A 435 -6.57 -10.06 1.24
CA PRO A 435 -7.39 -10.17 0.04
C PRO A 435 -8.15 -8.87 -0.23
N ILE A 436 -8.33 -8.56 -1.50
CA ILE A 436 -9.00 -7.34 -1.97
C ILE A 436 -8.34 -6.07 -1.39
N TYR A 437 -6.98 -6.05 -1.43
CA TYR A 437 -6.18 -4.94 -0.91
C TYR A 437 -5.22 -4.35 -1.94
N LEU A 438 -4.83 -5.11 -2.96
CA LEU A 438 -3.83 -4.70 -3.96
C LEU A 438 -4.15 -3.38 -4.66
N HIS A 439 -5.43 -3.02 -4.74
CA HIS A 439 -5.86 -1.75 -5.31
C HIS A 439 -5.37 -0.53 -4.52
N ASN A 440 -5.14 -0.65 -3.20
CA ASN A 440 -4.69 0.47 -2.37
C ASN A 440 -3.32 1.00 -2.84
N TYR A 441 -2.38 0.11 -3.15
CA TYR A 441 -1.06 0.49 -3.68
C TYR A 441 -1.16 1.20 -5.04
N PHE A 442 -1.97 0.64 -5.93
CA PHE A 442 -2.18 1.22 -7.25
C PHE A 442 -2.88 2.58 -7.17
N MET A 443 -3.93 2.68 -6.37
CA MET A 443 -4.67 3.94 -6.15
C MET A 443 -3.82 4.99 -5.45
N GLY A 444 -2.95 4.61 -4.51
CA GLY A 444 -1.97 5.49 -3.88
C GLY A 444 -0.99 6.09 -4.90
N THR A 445 -0.44 5.25 -5.79
CA THR A 445 0.42 5.73 -6.88
C THR A 445 -0.32 6.69 -7.83
N LEU A 446 -1.55 6.34 -8.20
CA LEU A 446 -2.37 7.19 -9.06
C LEU A 446 -2.75 8.51 -8.37
N THR A 447 -2.99 8.50 -7.07
CA THR A 447 -3.24 9.71 -6.27
C THR A 447 -2.04 10.65 -6.32
N CYS A 448 -0.82 10.12 -6.19
CA CYS A 448 0.41 10.89 -6.35
C CYS A 448 0.46 11.62 -7.71
N GLU A 449 0.20 10.90 -8.81
CA GLU A 449 0.19 11.48 -10.17
C GLU A 449 -0.92 12.51 -10.33
N MET A 450 -2.10 12.26 -9.77
CA MET A 450 -3.23 13.19 -9.78
C MET A 450 -2.89 14.51 -9.06
N LEU A 451 -2.28 14.43 -7.88
CA LEU A 451 -1.91 15.62 -7.11
C LEU A 451 -0.96 16.54 -7.89
N GLY A 452 0.07 15.97 -8.53
CA GLY A 452 1.00 16.72 -9.38
C GLY A 452 0.29 17.39 -10.55
N LYS A 453 -0.58 16.65 -11.25
CA LYS A 453 -1.31 17.18 -12.41
C LYS A 453 -2.29 18.28 -12.02
N VAL A 454 -3.07 18.09 -10.97
CA VAL A 454 -4.01 19.11 -10.47
C VAL A 454 -3.29 20.38 -10.04
N PHE A 455 -2.14 20.25 -9.37
CA PHE A 455 -1.32 21.40 -9.02
C PHE A 455 -0.85 22.17 -10.27
N LYS A 456 -0.35 21.46 -11.27
CA LYS A 456 0.06 22.05 -12.55
C LYS A 456 -1.10 22.74 -13.28
N GLU A 457 -2.28 22.14 -13.31
CA GLU A 457 -3.47 22.74 -13.90
C GLU A 457 -3.90 24.03 -13.18
N LYS A 458 -3.80 24.05 -11.84
CA LYS A 458 -4.17 25.23 -11.03
C LYS A 458 -3.16 26.37 -11.09
N THR A 459 -1.86 26.06 -11.22
CA THR A 459 -0.77 27.05 -11.05
C THR A 459 0.02 27.34 -12.31
N GLY A 460 -0.10 26.49 -13.34
CA GLY A 460 0.69 26.54 -14.57
C GLY A 460 2.15 26.10 -14.38
N ALA A 461 2.51 25.53 -13.23
CA ALA A 461 3.91 25.15 -12.87
C ALA A 461 3.99 23.71 -12.34
N GLU A 462 5.12 23.08 -12.55
CA GLU A 462 5.42 21.77 -11.94
C GLU A 462 5.66 21.90 -10.42
N MET A 463 5.45 20.81 -9.69
CA MET A 463 5.72 20.73 -8.24
C MET A 463 7.16 21.14 -7.88
N THR A 464 8.10 20.77 -8.75
CA THR A 464 9.54 21.05 -8.59
C THR A 464 9.93 22.49 -8.89
N GLU A 465 9.13 23.22 -9.67
CA GLU A 465 9.34 24.64 -9.98
C GLU A 465 8.83 25.54 -8.86
N LYS A 466 7.77 25.14 -8.15
CA LYS A 466 7.14 25.87 -7.07
C LYS A 466 6.89 25.01 -5.83
N PRO A 467 7.93 24.43 -5.23
CA PRO A 467 7.77 23.44 -4.15
C PRO A 467 7.05 24.00 -2.91
N ALA A 468 7.31 25.25 -2.53
CA ALA A 468 6.64 25.87 -1.38
C ALA A 468 5.14 26.09 -1.63
N GLU A 469 4.73 26.50 -2.86
CA GLU A 469 3.31 26.61 -3.22
C GLU A 469 2.66 25.22 -3.23
N PHE A 470 3.39 24.19 -3.70
CA PHE A 470 2.91 22.82 -3.67
C PHE A 470 2.72 22.28 -2.25
N GLY A 471 3.65 22.56 -1.34
CA GLY A 471 3.50 22.22 0.08
C GLY A 471 2.24 22.85 0.69
N GLN A 472 1.96 24.14 0.39
CA GLN A 472 0.71 24.77 0.84
C GLN A 472 -0.55 24.17 0.20
N PHE A 473 -0.48 23.78 -1.08
CA PHE A 473 -1.56 23.06 -1.75
C PHE A 473 -1.87 21.74 -1.04
N LEU A 474 -0.84 20.92 -0.75
CA LEU A 474 -1.02 19.65 -0.03
C LEU A 474 -1.68 19.87 1.34
N ILE A 475 -1.17 20.84 2.11
CA ILE A 475 -1.68 21.12 3.45
C ILE A 475 -3.15 21.55 3.38
N ASN A 476 -3.50 22.49 2.51
CA ASN A 476 -4.83 23.13 2.53
C ASN A 476 -5.90 22.31 1.83
N GLU A 477 -5.57 21.64 0.71
CA GLU A 477 -6.56 20.93 -0.12
C GLU A 477 -6.70 19.45 0.24
N VAL A 478 -5.63 18.84 0.82
CA VAL A 478 -5.60 17.41 1.09
C VAL A 478 -5.58 17.13 2.59
N ILE A 479 -4.54 17.56 3.30
CA ILE A 479 -4.24 17.11 4.67
C ILE A 479 -5.20 17.67 5.70
N LYS A 480 -5.47 18.98 5.67
CA LYS A 480 -6.35 19.66 6.65
C LYS A 480 -7.78 19.11 6.70
N SER A 481 -8.23 18.44 5.66
CA SER A 481 -9.55 17.81 5.69
C SER A 481 -9.60 16.57 6.58
N SER A 482 -8.44 16.03 6.98
CA SER A 482 -8.33 14.81 7.78
C SER A 482 -9.21 13.69 7.21
N GLY A 483 -9.88 12.90 8.04
CA GLY A 483 -10.85 11.86 7.66
C GLY A 483 -12.27 12.35 7.40
N MET A 484 -12.48 13.67 7.19
CA MET A 484 -13.81 14.22 6.92
C MET A 484 -14.44 13.64 5.65
N TYR A 485 -13.61 13.34 4.64
CA TYR A 485 -14.05 12.78 3.35
C TYR A 485 -13.57 11.34 3.19
N LYS A 486 -14.45 10.48 2.67
CA LYS A 486 -14.04 9.20 2.12
C LYS A 486 -13.12 9.42 0.92
N TYR A 487 -12.35 8.40 0.53
CA TYR A 487 -11.37 8.52 -0.56
C TYR A 487 -11.98 9.10 -1.85
N ASN A 488 -13.09 8.55 -2.32
CA ASN A 488 -13.71 8.99 -3.57
C ASN A 488 -14.16 10.45 -3.54
N ASP A 489 -14.75 10.87 -2.42
CA ASP A 489 -15.21 12.25 -2.24
C ASP A 489 -14.03 13.23 -2.18
N LEU A 490 -12.94 12.86 -1.49
CA LEU A 490 -11.74 13.67 -1.42
C LEU A 490 -11.06 13.76 -2.78
N PHE A 491 -10.92 12.63 -3.50
CA PHE A 491 -10.38 12.60 -4.85
C PHE A 491 -11.13 13.54 -5.77
N LYS A 492 -12.47 13.45 -5.79
CA LYS A 492 -13.35 14.31 -6.59
C LYS A 492 -13.26 15.79 -6.19
N LYS A 493 -13.19 16.08 -4.91
CA LYS A 493 -13.01 17.45 -4.40
C LYS A 493 -11.71 18.08 -4.90
N ILE A 494 -10.60 17.32 -4.91
CA ILE A 494 -9.29 17.81 -5.32
C ILE A 494 -9.18 17.93 -6.84
N SER A 495 -9.58 16.88 -7.57
CA SER A 495 -9.39 16.76 -9.03
C SER A 495 -10.53 17.36 -9.85
N GLY A 496 -11.72 17.58 -9.25
CA GLY A 496 -12.93 17.99 -9.95
C GLY A 496 -13.59 16.87 -10.79
N SER A 497 -13.08 15.63 -10.71
CA SER A 497 -13.56 14.47 -11.47
C SER A 497 -13.57 13.20 -10.64
N ASP A 498 -14.31 12.19 -11.09
CA ASP A 498 -14.25 10.86 -10.52
C ASP A 498 -12.89 10.20 -10.80
N PHE A 499 -12.57 9.15 -10.06
CA PHE A 499 -11.31 8.40 -10.21
C PHE A 499 -11.07 7.98 -11.66
N SER A 500 -9.85 8.22 -12.17
CA SER A 500 -9.52 7.93 -13.57
C SER A 500 -8.09 7.41 -13.73
N LEU A 501 -7.92 6.33 -14.52
CA LEU A 501 -6.62 5.77 -14.88
C LEU A 501 -5.78 6.69 -15.77
N LYS A 502 -6.38 7.74 -16.36
CA LYS A 502 -5.70 8.68 -17.27
C LYS A 502 -4.51 9.37 -16.63
N TYR A 503 -4.55 9.59 -15.32
CA TYR A 503 -3.43 10.18 -14.59
C TYR A 503 -2.11 9.39 -14.69
N MET A 504 -2.16 8.11 -15.08
CA MET A 504 -0.96 7.27 -15.20
C MET A 504 -0.20 7.47 -16.53
N LEU A 505 -0.84 7.95 -17.61
CA LEU A 505 -0.20 8.06 -18.93
C LEU A 505 -0.29 9.46 -19.57
N ASP A 506 -1.00 10.37 -18.97
CA ASP A 506 -1.04 11.78 -19.38
C ASP A 506 0.00 12.59 -18.60
#